data_70e04f401cabcf8f49ac11d97b97f51e
#
_entry.id   70e04f401cabcf8f49ac11d97b97f51e
#
_cell.length_a   1.000
_cell.length_b   1.000
_cell.length_c   1.000
_cell.angle_alpha   90.00
_cell.angle_beta   90.00
_cell.angle_gamma   90.00
#
_symmetry.space_group_name_H-M   'P 1'
#
loop_
_entity.id
_entity.type
_entity.pdbx_description
1 polymer ?
#
loop_
_entity_poly.entity_id
_entity_poly.type
_entity_poly.pdbx_seq_one_letter_code
_entity_poly.pdbx_strand_id
1 'polypeptide(L)'
;MTTTTAPRKTTSKAAARKPFAGTDPDTLRGYFRDMLFVRRFEERTAQGYTQAKIGGYCHLNLGEEATVVGLAAAMRPTDYLFTNYREHGYAIAKGIEPGRVMAELYGRSTGTSKGWGGSMHMFDTATRLLGGYGIVGGQLPLAVGAALAIDYRGGDDVVVCQMGDGTTNIGAFHESLNIAALWRLPVVFLVINNQTGMGTTVEQSSAEPDLYKRAGAYRMRGERVDGTDVLAVRDIATELIEAARREGKPALLEAVSHRLKGHSVVDPAKYRSAEAVSTARESDPVAQLQRELIAAGFLDEDTVAAIEAEVREGVDAAVAFADASPHPEPTSLFDYTYATPVAGESRRLPADPLF
;
A
#
# COMPACT_ATOMS: atom_id res chain seq x y z
N MET A 1 17.76 1.05 35.71
CA MET A 1 16.38 1.23 36.21
C MET A 1 15.47 1.29 35.02
N THR A 2 14.86 0.18 34.67
CA THR A 2 13.96 0.02 33.54
C THR A 2 12.55 0.32 34.02
N THR A 3 12.06 1.52 33.73
CA THR A 3 10.64 1.87 33.95
C THR A 3 9.82 1.36 32.79
N THR A 4 9.11 0.28 33.03
CA THR A 4 8.07 -0.26 32.12
C THR A 4 6.87 0.68 32.18
N THR A 5 6.71 1.54 31.18
CA THR A 5 5.50 2.34 31.00
C THR A 5 4.43 1.49 30.34
N ALA A 6 3.32 1.30 31.03
CA ALA A 6 2.14 0.58 30.52
C ALA A 6 1.53 1.33 29.30
N PRO A 7 0.94 0.63 28.33
CA PRO A 7 0.35 1.25 27.15
C PRO A 7 -0.82 2.16 27.52
N ARG A 8 -0.75 3.41 27.10
CA ARG A 8 -1.79 4.42 27.31
C ARG A 8 -2.97 4.11 26.40
N LYS A 9 -4.10 3.70 27.00
CA LYS A 9 -5.37 3.54 26.29
C LYS A 9 -5.85 4.92 25.81
N THR A 10 -5.66 5.21 24.53
CA THR A 10 -6.26 6.37 23.86
C THR A 10 -7.66 5.99 23.41
N THR A 11 -8.66 6.28 24.23
CA THR A 11 -10.07 6.26 23.83
C THR A 11 -10.41 7.57 23.15
N SER A 12 -10.25 7.67 21.84
CA SER A 12 -11.09 8.55 21.06
C SER A 12 -12.51 7.96 21.09
N LYS A 13 -13.48 8.65 21.68
CA LYS A 13 -14.89 8.32 21.53
C LYS A 13 -15.29 8.66 20.08
N ALA A 14 -15.01 7.75 19.15
CA ALA A 14 -15.75 7.72 17.90
C ALA A 14 -17.23 7.47 18.28
N ALA A 15 -18.13 8.36 17.86
CA ALA A 15 -19.56 8.12 18.00
C ALA A 15 -19.86 6.76 17.38
N ALA A 16 -20.60 5.90 18.12
CA ALA A 16 -20.92 4.55 17.67
C ALA A 16 -21.65 4.66 16.32
N ARG A 17 -20.91 4.42 15.25
CA ARG A 17 -21.43 4.37 13.89
C ARG A 17 -22.34 3.16 13.81
N LYS A 18 -23.56 3.31 13.25
CA LYS A 18 -24.32 2.12 12.86
C LYS A 18 -23.47 1.42 11.80
N PRO A 19 -22.99 0.20 12.07
CA PRO A 19 -22.20 -0.51 11.09
C PRO A 19 -22.99 -0.56 9.76
N PHE A 20 -22.32 -0.23 8.64
CA PHE A 20 -22.86 -0.34 7.28
C PHE A 20 -23.98 0.64 6.86
N ALA A 21 -24.39 1.62 7.68
CA ALA A 21 -25.44 2.57 7.32
C ALA A 21 -25.05 3.36 6.05
N GLY A 22 -25.88 3.25 5.01
CA GLY A 22 -25.71 3.98 3.75
C GLY A 22 -24.82 3.32 2.71
N THR A 23 -24.29 2.11 2.97
CA THR A 23 -23.58 1.30 1.96
C THR A 23 -24.44 0.13 1.55
N ASP A 24 -24.60 -0.09 0.25
CA ASP A 24 -25.41 -1.20 -0.24
C ASP A 24 -24.72 -2.55 0.00
N PRO A 25 -25.51 -3.66 0.12
CA PRO A 25 -24.97 -4.97 0.44
C PRO A 25 -23.96 -5.53 -0.58
N ASP A 26 -24.14 -5.24 -1.86
CA ASP A 26 -23.24 -5.75 -2.90
C ASP A 26 -21.88 -5.05 -2.86
N THR A 27 -21.87 -3.75 -2.58
CA THR A 27 -20.64 -3.00 -2.31
C THR A 27 -19.90 -3.58 -1.09
N LEU A 28 -20.60 -3.92 -0.01
CA LEU A 28 -20.02 -4.52 1.18
C LEU A 28 -19.40 -5.89 0.89
N ARG A 29 -20.10 -6.73 0.14
CA ARG A 29 -19.58 -8.03 -0.33
C ARG A 29 -18.36 -7.84 -1.24
N GLY A 30 -18.40 -6.81 -2.10
CA GLY A 30 -17.28 -6.43 -2.95
C GLY A 30 -16.03 -6.10 -2.12
N TYR A 31 -16.15 -5.28 -1.08
CA TYR A 31 -15.03 -4.97 -0.20
C TYR A 31 -14.47 -6.21 0.50
N PHE A 32 -15.33 -7.10 0.99
CA PHE A 32 -14.88 -8.35 1.58
C PHE A 32 -14.11 -9.22 0.57
N ARG A 33 -14.67 -9.40 -0.64
CA ARG A 33 -14.02 -10.15 -1.72
C ARG A 33 -12.65 -9.54 -2.07
N ASP A 34 -12.57 -8.23 -2.24
CA ASP A 34 -11.35 -7.55 -2.67
C ASP A 34 -10.26 -7.60 -1.57
N MET A 35 -10.64 -7.43 -0.29
CA MET A 35 -9.73 -7.62 0.84
C MET A 35 -9.25 -9.08 0.94
N LEU A 36 -10.15 -10.04 0.75
CA LEU A 36 -9.81 -11.45 0.73
C LEU A 36 -8.89 -11.80 -0.44
N PHE A 37 -9.10 -11.17 -1.61
CA PHE A 37 -8.24 -11.36 -2.77
C PHE A 37 -6.81 -10.88 -2.48
N VAL A 38 -6.65 -9.68 -1.94
CA VAL A 38 -5.32 -9.15 -1.52
C VAL A 38 -4.68 -10.11 -0.52
N ARG A 39 -5.42 -10.59 0.50
CA ARG A 39 -4.95 -11.55 1.49
C ARG A 39 -4.42 -12.82 0.84
N ARG A 40 -5.19 -13.48 -0.01
CA ARG A 40 -4.82 -14.75 -0.65
C ARG A 40 -3.69 -14.57 -1.66
N PHE A 41 -3.67 -13.46 -2.37
CA PHE A 41 -2.57 -13.12 -3.27
C PHE A 41 -1.25 -12.98 -2.51
N GLU A 42 -1.25 -12.27 -1.39
CA GLU A 42 -0.05 -12.07 -0.56
C GLU A 42 0.41 -13.36 0.14
N GLU A 43 -0.52 -14.20 0.59
CA GLU A 43 -0.20 -15.54 1.10
C GLU A 43 0.45 -16.40 0.02
N ARG A 44 -0.05 -16.33 -1.21
CA ARG A 44 0.52 -17.05 -2.36
C ARG A 44 1.88 -16.47 -2.77
N THR A 45 2.04 -15.15 -2.68
CA THR A 45 3.33 -14.47 -2.88
C THR A 45 4.37 -14.97 -1.87
N ALA A 46 4.02 -15.06 -0.59
CA ALA A 46 4.91 -15.62 0.43
C ALA A 46 5.30 -17.09 0.12
N GLN A 47 4.37 -17.88 -0.37
CA GLN A 47 4.65 -19.26 -0.82
C GLN A 47 5.58 -19.28 -2.02
N GLY A 48 5.37 -18.43 -3.03
CA GLY A 48 6.24 -18.28 -4.20
C GLY A 48 7.67 -17.89 -3.80
N TYR A 49 7.80 -17.02 -2.81
CA TYR A 49 9.10 -16.66 -2.23
C TYR A 49 9.80 -17.89 -1.61
N THR A 50 9.09 -18.67 -0.80
CA THR A 50 9.64 -19.91 -0.19
C THR A 50 10.06 -20.94 -1.26
N GLN A 51 9.39 -20.93 -2.40
CA GLN A 51 9.72 -21.78 -3.56
C GLN A 51 10.86 -21.21 -4.44
N ALA A 52 11.52 -20.15 -4.01
CA ALA A 52 12.57 -19.44 -4.75
C ALA A 52 12.14 -18.90 -6.14
N LYS A 53 10.85 -18.68 -6.35
CA LYS A 53 10.31 -18.04 -7.56
C LYS A 53 10.42 -16.52 -7.53
N ILE A 54 10.52 -15.94 -6.32
CA ILE A 54 10.63 -14.49 -6.08
C ILE A 54 12.00 -14.22 -5.47
N GLY A 55 12.78 -13.35 -6.10
CA GLY A 55 14.09 -12.94 -5.62
C GLY A 55 14.04 -11.60 -4.86
N GLY A 56 15.15 -11.28 -4.18
CA GLY A 56 15.29 -9.99 -3.47
C GLY A 56 14.44 -9.88 -2.21
N TYR A 57 14.12 -8.64 -1.81
CA TYR A 57 13.23 -8.37 -0.69
C TYR A 57 11.78 -8.37 -1.15
N CYS A 58 10.91 -9.01 -0.38
CA CYS A 58 9.48 -9.07 -0.64
C CYS A 58 8.70 -8.62 0.60
N HIS A 59 7.83 -7.63 0.42
CA HIS A 59 7.06 -7.01 1.50
C HIS A 59 5.57 -7.18 1.25
N LEU A 60 4.86 -7.79 2.19
CA LEU A 60 3.45 -8.18 2.04
C LEU A 60 2.51 -7.17 2.70
N ASN A 61 1.35 -6.89 2.10
CA ASN A 61 0.29 -6.04 2.68
C ASN A 61 -0.57 -6.75 3.74
N LEU A 62 -0.11 -7.87 4.30
CA LEU A 62 -0.88 -8.65 5.29
C LEU A 62 -1.16 -7.86 6.56
N GLY A 63 -2.44 -7.58 6.82
CA GLY A 63 -2.95 -6.75 7.92
C GLY A 63 -3.29 -5.31 7.51
N GLU A 64 -3.07 -4.93 6.24
CA GLU A 64 -3.33 -3.60 5.69
C GLU A 64 -4.46 -3.61 4.63
N GLU A 65 -5.12 -4.75 4.41
CA GLU A 65 -6.09 -4.96 3.32
C GLU A 65 -7.25 -3.97 3.36
N ALA A 66 -7.74 -3.62 4.54
CA ALA A 66 -8.82 -2.65 4.69
C ALA A 66 -8.39 -1.24 4.26
N THR A 67 -7.15 -0.85 4.59
CA THR A 67 -6.61 0.43 4.12
C THR A 67 -6.40 0.43 2.61
N VAL A 68 -5.91 -0.66 2.03
CA VAL A 68 -5.72 -0.82 0.58
C VAL A 68 -7.04 -0.65 -0.17
N VAL A 69 -8.06 -1.43 0.21
CA VAL A 69 -9.36 -1.44 -0.47
C VAL A 69 -10.15 -0.15 -0.19
N GLY A 70 -10.14 0.32 1.06
CA GLY A 70 -10.82 1.56 1.43
C GLY A 70 -10.26 2.79 0.71
N LEU A 71 -8.93 2.87 0.57
CA LEU A 71 -8.30 3.93 -0.23
C LEU A 71 -8.69 3.84 -1.71
N ALA A 72 -8.58 2.65 -2.31
CA ALA A 72 -8.92 2.46 -3.72
C ALA A 72 -10.38 2.83 -4.01
N ALA A 73 -11.31 2.50 -3.11
CA ALA A 73 -12.71 2.86 -3.20
C ALA A 73 -12.98 4.38 -3.11
N ALA A 74 -12.05 5.13 -2.53
CA ALA A 74 -12.14 6.59 -2.42
C ALA A 74 -11.53 7.33 -3.63
N MET A 75 -10.68 6.67 -4.40
CA MET A 75 -9.97 7.24 -5.55
C MET A 75 -10.78 7.10 -6.84
N ARG A 76 -10.64 8.08 -7.73
CA ARG A 76 -11.07 7.92 -9.13
C ARG A 76 -10.03 7.08 -9.89
N PRO A 77 -10.42 6.39 -10.96
CA PRO A 77 -9.45 5.68 -11.82
C PRO A 77 -8.32 6.57 -12.35
N THR A 78 -8.61 7.86 -12.58
CA THR A 78 -7.67 8.86 -13.10
C THR A 78 -6.73 9.46 -12.05
N ASP A 79 -7.01 9.28 -10.76
CA ASP A 79 -6.14 9.74 -9.68
C ASP A 79 -4.83 8.96 -9.65
N TYR A 80 -3.76 9.64 -9.31
CA TYR A 80 -2.42 9.06 -9.27
C TYR A 80 -2.10 8.47 -7.90
N LEU A 81 -1.46 7.31 -7.90
CA LEU A 81 -1.01 6.66 -6.69
C LEU A 81 0.51 6.44 -6.73
N PHE A 82 1.19 6.94 -5.69
CA PHE A 82 2.58 6.63 -5.38
C PHE A 82 2.63 5.82 -4.10
N THR A 83 3.41 4.74 -4.07
CA THR A 83 3.52 3.84 -2.92
C THR A 83 4.96 3.67 -2.47
N ASN A 84 5.14 3.17 -1.26
CA ASN A 84 6.42 2.61 -0.84
C ASN A 84 6.57 1.17 -1.40
N TYR A 85 7.55 0.44 -0.90
CA TYR A 85 7.89 -0.92 -1.31
C TYR A 85 6.85 -2.00 -0.91
N ARG A 86 5.78 -1.67 -0.19
CA ARG A 86 4.68 -2.59 0.17
C ARG A 86 3.46 -2.22 -0.66
N GLU A 87 3.44 -2.73 -1.90
CA GLU A 87 2.57 -2.15 -2.92
C GLU A 87 1.67 -3.14 -3.67
N HIS A 88 1.86 -4.47 -3.49
CA HIS A 88 1.16 -5.46 -4.33
C HIS A 88 -0.37 -5.32 -4.24
N GLY A 89 -0.90 -5.16 -3.02
CA GLY A 89 -2.32 -4.93 -2.80
C GLY A 89 -2.81 -3.65 -3.47
N TYR A 90 -2.03 -2.58 -3.41
CA TYR A 90 -2.37 -1.31 -4.08
C TYR A 90 -2.36 -1.43 -5.61
N ALA A 91 -1.41 -2.20 -6.16
CA ALA A 91 -1.35 -2.46 -7.60
C ALA A 91 -2.63 -3.17 -8.09
N ILE A 92 -3.06 -4.21 -7.37
CA ILE A 92 -4.30 -4.94 -7.66
C ILE A 92 -5.53 -4.04 -7.49
N ALA A 93 -5.61 -3.31 -6.37
CA ALA A 93 -6.75 -2.44 -6.07
C ALA A 93 -6.87 -1.25 -7.03
N LYS A 94 -5.77 -0.80 -7.66
CA LYS A 94 -5.76 0.18 -8.76
C LYS A 94 -6.18 -0.40 -10.10
N GLY A 95 -6.44 -1.71 -10.19
CA GLY A 95 -6.96 -2.37 -11.38
C GLY A 95 -5.88 -2.98 -12.28
N ILE A 96 -4.66 -3.18 -11.80
CA ILE A 96 -3.67 -3.96 -12.54
C ILE A 96 -4.07 -5.43 -12.46
N GLU A 97 -4.05 -6.11 -13.61
CA GLU A 97 -4.35 -7.54 -13.70
C GLU A 97 -3.44 -8.35 -12.75
N PRO A 98 -3.99 -9.16 -11.84
CA PRO A 98 -3.20 -9.90 -10.85
C PRO A 98 -2.10 -10.79 -11.46
N GLY A 99 -2.34 -11.32 -12.66
CA GLY A 99 -1.34 -12.08 -13.42
C GLY A 99 -0.09 -11.26 -13.72
N ARG A 100 -0.25 -9.98 -14.10
CA ARG A 100 0.87 -9.07 -14.36
C ARG A 100 1.63 -8.70 -13.08
N VAL A 101 0.92 -8.55 -11.96
CA VAL A 101 1.55 -8.31 -10.65
C VAL A 101 2.37 -9.53 -10.23
N MET A 102 1.81 -10.74 -10.34
CA MET A 102 2.53 -11.97 -10.02
C MET A 102 3.71 -12.22 -10.97
N ALA A 103 3.55 -11.90 -12.25
CA ALA A 103 4.61 -12.00 -13.24
C ALA A 103 5.79 -11.06 -12.91
N GLU A 104 5.52 -9.84 -12.43
CA GLU A 104 6.56 -8.93 -11.97
C GLU A 104 7.32 -9.50 -10.77
N LEU A 105 6.59 -10.04 -9.79
CA LEU A 105 7.19 -10.71 -8.63
C LEU A 105 8.10 -11.90 -9.03
N TYR A 106 7.72 -12.65 -10.06
CA TYR A 106 8.49 -13.78 -10.60
C TYR A 106 9.60 -13.36 -11.57
N GLY A 107 9.82 -12.06 -11.77
CA GLY A 107 10.84 -11.54 -12.70
C GLY A 107 10.54 -11.91 -14.16
N ARG A 108 9.26 -11.84 -14.58
CA ARG A 108 8.81 -12.19 -15.92
C ARG A 108 8.57 -10.95 -16.78
N SER A 109 8.87 -11.04 -18.06
CA SER A 109 8.77 -9.91 -19.00
C SER A 109 7.35 -9.38 -19.21
N THR A 110 6.32 -10.14 -18.86
CA THR A 110 4.90 -9.73 -18.91
C THR A 110 4.45 -8.97 -17.64
N GLY A 111 5.34 -8.81 -16.67
CA GLY A 111 5.10 -8.02 -15.46
C GLY A 111 4.92 -6.52 -15.75
N THR A 112 4.51 -5.78 -14.74
CA THR A 112 4.23 -4.34 -14.83
C THR A 112 5.46 -3.52 -15.20
N SER A 113 6.63 -3.90 -14.66
CA SER A 113 7.94 -3.32 -14.95
C SER A 113 8.82 -4.29 -15.75
N LYS A 114 8.19 -5.16 -16.56
CA LYS A 114 8.85 -6.13 -17.45
C LYS A 114 9.77 -7.11 -16.73
N GLY A 115 9.49 -7.37 -15.44
CA GLY A 115 10.29 -8.27 -14.61
C GLY A 115 11.56 -7.65 -14.02
N TRP A 116 11.78 -6.35 -14.21
CA TRP A 116 12.95 -5.64 -13.70
C TRP A 116 12.74 -5.00 -12.33
N GLY A 117 11.50 -4.75 -11.95
CA GLY A 117 11.14 -4.06 -10.71
C GLY A 117 11.02 -4.98 -9.49
N GLY A 118 10.50 -6.18 -9.70
CA GLY A 118 10.21 -7.13 -8.62
C GLY A 118 9.17 -6.60 -7.64
N SER A 119 9.29 -6.99 -6.36
CA SER A 119 8.31 -6.67 -5.29
C SER A 119 8.19 -5.18 -4.95
N MET A 120 9.19 -4.35 -5.27
CA MET A 120 9.29 -2.99 -4.72
C MET A 120 9.24 -1.88 -5.78
N HIS A 121 9.10 -2.22 -7.05
CA HIS A 121 9.17 -1.23 -8.14
C HIS A 121 8.18 -1.56 -9.26
N MET A 122 6.88 -1.62 -8.90
CA MET A 122 5.79 -1.83 -9.83
C MET A 122 5.27 -0.49 -10.34
N PHE A 123 5.21 -0.35 -11.67
CA PHE A 123 4.72 0.85 -12.35
C PHE A 123 3.71 0.47 -13.41
N ASP A 124 2.59 1.18 -13.47
CA ASP A 124 1.63 1.04 -14.56
C ASP A 124 0.93 2.38 -14.84
N THR A 125 1.35 3.01 -15.93
CA THR A 125 0.82 4.33 -16.30
C THR A 125 -0.64 4.29 -16.72
N ALA A 126 -1.14 3.15 -17.20
CA ALA A 126 -2.54 2.99 -17.61
C ALA A 126 -3.49 3.08 -16.41
N THR A 127 -3.11 2.49 -15.28
CA THR A 127 -3.87 2.56 -14.03
C THR A 127 -3.47 3.73 -13.13
N ARG A 128 -2.53 4.58 -13.56
CA ARG A 128 -1.98 5.69 -12.78
C ARG A 128 -1.29 5.26 -11.48
N LEU A 129 -0.80 4.03 -11.41
CA LEU A 129 0.15 3.60 -10.38
C LEU A 129 1.56 4.03 -10.80
N LEU A 130 2.10 5.08 -10.17
CA LEU A 130 3.43 5.61 -10.46
C LEU A 130 4.46 5.14 -9.43
N GLY A 131 4.35 3.88 -9.09
CA GLY A 131 5.37 3.08 -8.50
C GLY A 131 5.34 2.87 -7.03
N GLY A 132 6.07 1.77 -6.76
CA GLY A 132 6.68 1.41 -5.53
C GLY A 132 8.12 1.87 -5.47
N TYR A 133 8.49 2.36 -4.31
CA TYR A 133 9.84 2.90 -4.08
C TYR A 133 10.51 2.14 -2.95
N GLY A 134 11.62 1.47 -3.26
CA GLY A 134 12.46 0.80 -2.27
C GLY A 134 13.18 1.80 -1.36
N ILE A 135 13.51 2.98 -1.89
CA ILE A 135 14.11 4.07 -1.10
C ILE A 135 13.02 4.74 -0.26
N VAL A 136 13.18 4.70 1.05
CA VAL A 136 12.23 5.29 2.00
C VAL A 136 12.04 6.77 1.71
N GLY A 137 10.81 7.15 1.37
CA GLY A 137 10.43 8.54 1.08
C GLY A 137 10.84 9.07 -0.29
N GLY A 138 11.46 8.24 -1.16
CA GLY A 138 11.83 8.65 -2.52
C GLY A 138 10.63 9.07 -3.37
N GLN A 139 9.45 8.52 -3.09
CA GLN A 139 8.20 8.86 -3.77
C GLN A 139 7.65 10.24 -3.42
N LEU A 140 7.97 10.79 -2.26
CA LEU A 140 7.36 12.03 -1.75
C LEU A 140 7.56 13.23 -2.68
N PRO A 141 8.80 13.62 -3.05
CA PRO A 141 9.00 14.75 -3.95
C PRO A 141 8.44 14.49 -5.35
N LEU A 142 8.40 13.23 -5.80
CA LEU A 142 7.85 12.88 -7.11
C LEU A 142 6.32 13.03 -7.11
N ALA A 143 5.65 12.61 -6.04
CA ALA A 143 4.22 12.81 -5.85
C ALA A 143 3.85 14.30 -5.82
N VAL A 144 4.65 15.12 -5.15
CA VAL A 144 4.48 16.59 -5.14
C VAL A 144 4.68 17.16 -6.54
N GLY A 145 5.68 16.68 -7.29
CA GLY A 145 5.91 17.07 -8.69
C GLY A 145 4.74 16.69 -9.60
N ALA A 146 4.15 15.51 -9.42
CA ALA A 146 2.95 15.10 -10.16
C ALA A 146 1.74 15.98 -9.81
N ALA A 147 1.53 16.30 -8.53
CA ALA A 147 0.47 17.20 -8.10
C ALA A 147 0.65 18.63 -8.66
N LEU A 148 1.89 19.13 -8.69
CA LEU A 148 2.21 20.38 -9.35
C LEU A 148 1.89 20.36 -10.86
N ALA A 149 2.20 19.25 -11.54
CA ALA A 149 1.88 19.11 -12.96
C ALA A 149 0.37 19.08 -13.23
N ILE A 150 -0.43 18.50 -12.33
CA ILE A 150 -1.90 18.51 -12.39
C ILE A 150 -2.41 19.96 -12.26
N ASP A 151 -2.00 20.65 -11.20
CA ASP A 151 -2.39 22.04 -10.94
C ASP A 151 -1.98 22.97 -12.08
N TYR A 152 -0.73 22.88 -12.54
CA TYR A 152 -0.22 23.70 -13.65
C TYR A 152 -0.99 23.53 -14.95
N ARG A 153 -1.53 22.32 -15.19
CA ARG A 153 -2.33 22.01 -16.39
C ARG A 153 -3.83 22.32 -16.22
N GLY A 154 -4.26 22.73 -15.02
CA GLY A 154 -5.66 22.98 -14.70
C GLY A 154 -6.48 21.67 -14.66
N GLY A 155 -5.85 20.54 -14.31
CA GLY A 155 -6.51 19.25 -14.14
C GLY A 155 -7.22 19.14 -12.78
N ASP A 156 -8.10 18.14 -12.66
CA ASP A 156 -8.86 17.86 -11.44
C ASP A 156 -8.53 16.51 -10.78
N ASP A 157 -7.49 15.83 -11.27
CA ASP A 157 -6.97 14.62 -10.66
C ASP A 157 -6.29 14.94 -9.32
N VAL A 158 -6.19 13.94 -8.46
CA VAL A 158 -5.50 14.04 -7.16
C VAL A 158 -4.36 13.02 -7.12
N VAL A 159 -3.30 13.37 -6.43
CA VAL A 159 -2.22 12.45 -6.10
C VAL A 159 -2.42 11.92 -4.69
N VAL A 160 -2.40 10.60 -4.54
CA VAL A 160 -2.23 9.96 -3.23
C VAL A 160 -0.81 9.44 -3.12
N CYS A 161 -0.11 9.80 -2.04
CA CYS A 161 1.25 9.35 -1.77
C CYS A 161 1.28 8.52 -0.49
N GLN A 162 1.33 7.20 -0.65
CA GLN A 162 1.39 6.26 0.47
C GLN A 162 2.83 6.08 0.96
N MET A 163 3.00 6.01 2.28
CA MET A 163 4.28 5.82 2.95
C MET A 163 4.13 5.05 4.27
N GLY A 164 5.20 4.53 4.81
CA GLY A 164 5.23 3.94 6.15
C GLY A 164 5.49 4.98 7.25
N ASP A 165 5.24 4.59 8.49
CA ASP A 165 5.46 5.40 9.71
C ASP A 165 6.90 5.93 9.80
N GLY A 166 7.91 5.10 9.55
CA GLY A 166 9.33 5.50 9.58
C GLY A 166 9.69 6.60 8.58
N THR A 167 8.96 6.71 7.47
CA THR A 167 9.16 7.73 6.44
C THR A 167 8.94 9.14 6.98
N THR A 168 8.11 9.31 7.98
CA THR A 168 7.78 10.63 8.55
C THR A 168 8.95 11.31 9.27
N ASN A 169 10.09 10.61 9.46
CA ASN A 169 11.27 11.13 10.15
C ASN A 169 12.38 11.59 9.21
N ILE A 170 12.23 11.47 7.89
CA ILE A 170 13.22 11.90 6.91
C ILE A 170 13.00 13.34 6.43
N GLY A 171 14.05 14.00 5.94
CA GLY A 171 13.99 15.38 5.44
C GLY A 171 12.98 15.55 4.31
N ALA A 172 12.96 14.63 3.32
CA ALA A 172 12.05 14.68 2.18
C ALA A 172 10.56 14.72 2.57
N PHE A 173 10.17 14.12 3.72
CA PHE A 173 8.81 14.23 4.24
C PHE A 173 8.47 15.70 4.55
N HIS A 174 9.32 16.36 5.32
CA HIS A 174 9.12 17.75 5.75
C HIS A 174 9.13 18.73 4.58
N GLU A 175 10.07 18.55 3.65
CA GLU A 175 10.18 19.37 2.44
C GLU A 175 8.95 19.21 1.53
N SER A 176 8.50 17.97 1.31
CA SER A 176 7.34 17.69 0.46
C SER A 176 6.04 18.25 1.04
N LEU A 177 5.79 18.08 2.34
CA LEU A 177 4.61 18.65 2.98
C LEU A 177 4.63 20.18 2.93
N ASN A 178 5.78 20.80 3.16
CA ASN A 178 5.94 22.25 3.08
C ASN A 178 5.62 22.79 1.69
N ILE A 179 6.16 22.19 0.63
CA ILE A 179 5.92 22.60 -0.76
C ILE A 179 4.44 22.38 -1.13
N ALA A 180 3.89 21.22 -0.80
CA ALA A 180 2.49 20.91 -1.07
C ALA A 180 1.53 21.91 -0.43
N ALA A 181 1.77 22.27 0.83
CA ALA A 181 0.96 23.25 1.55
C ALA A 181 1.13 24.67 0.99
N LEU A 182 2.37 25.08 0.73
CA LEU A 182 2.70 26.42 0.22
C LEU A 182 2.04 26.69 -1.13
N TRP A 183 2.08 25.72 -2.03
CA TRP A 183 1.52 25.85 -3.39
C TRP A 183 0.09 25.30 -3.51
N ARG A 184 -0.48 24.80 -2.41
CA ARG A 184 -1.87 24.30 -2.35
C ARG A 184 -2.14 23.19 -3.37
N LEU A 185 -1.22 22.24 -3.44
CA LEU A 185 -1.25 21.17 -4.44
C LEU A 185 -2.31 20.09 -4.09
N PRO A 186 -2.96 19.49 -5.11
CA PRO A 186 -3.95 18.43 -4.94
C PRO A 186 -3.28 17.08 -4.56
N VAL A 187 -2.78 16.96 -3.34
CA VAL A 187 -2.12 15.75 -2.84
C VAL A 187 -2.60 15.35 -1.46
N VAL A 188 -2.82 14.05 -1.26
CA VAL A 188 -3.09 13.43 0.05
C VAL A 188 -1.92 12.52 0.39
N PHE A 189 -1.27 12.79 1.51
CA PHE A 189 -0.22 11.94 2.07
C PHE A 189 -0.84 10.90 3.01
N LEU A 190 -0.69 9.61 2.69
CA LEU A 190 -1.21 8.51 3.50
C LEU A 190 -0.05 7.83 4.24
N VAL A 191 -0.05 7.92 5.55
CA VAL A 191 0.87 7.19 6.42
C VAL A 191 0.23 5.89 6.87
N ILE A 192 0.83 4.77 6.50
CA ILE A 192 0.50 3.45 7.07
C ILE A 192 1.30 3.31 8.35
N ASN A 193 0.63 3.52 9.48
CA ASN A 193 1.23 3.32 10.79
C ASN A 193 0.96 1.89 11.26
N ASN A 194 1.85 0.97 10.87
CA ASN A 194 1.78 -0.42 11.31
C ASN A 194 2.63 -0.67 12.59
N GLN A 195 2.86 0.39 13.37
CA GLN A 195 3.43 0.46 14.71
C GLN A 195 4.94 0.24 14.80
N THR A 196 5.60 -0.31 13.77
CA THR A 196 7.02 -0.59 13.83
C THR A 196 7.71 -0.48 12.47
N GLY A 197 8.79 0.27 12.40
CA GLY A 197 9.77 0.19 11.31
C GLY A 197 10.81 -0.89 11.62
N MET A 198 10.68 -2.09 11.04
CA MET A 198 11.42 -3.28 11.47
C MET A 198 11.24 -3.53 12.98
N GLY A 199 12.27 -3.41 13.80
CA GLY A 199 12.24 -3.58 15.25
C GLY A 199 12.12 -2.28 16.06
N THR A 200 12.01 -1.11 15.43
CA THR A 200 11.89 0.18 16.10
C THR A 200 10.44 0.64 16.10
N THR A 201 9.88 0.90 17.28
CA THR A 201 8.50 1.37 17.41
C THR A 201 8.39 2.86 17.06
N VAL A 202 7.15 3.31 16.78
CA VAL A 202 6.88 4.73 16.52
C VAL A 202 7.26 5.59 17.72
N GLU A 203 6.97 5.13 18.95
CA GLU A 203 7.33 5.83 20.18
C GLU A 203 8.84 5.97 20.39
N GLN A 204 9.62 5.00 19.88
CA GLN A 204 11.09 5.05 19.96
C GLN A 204 11.71 5.97 18.91
N SER A 205 11.02 6.17 17.78
CA SER A 205 11.55 6.92 16.63
C SER A 205 10.97 8.32 16.46
N SER A 206 9.85 8.62 17.13
CA SER A 206 9.07 9.85 16.92
C SER A 206 8.77 10.55 18.23
N ALA A 207 9.17 11.83 18.34
CA ALA A 207 8.83 12.67 19.50
C ALA A 207 7.31 12.93 19.61
N GLU A 208 6.60 13.00 18.48
CA GLU A 208 5.13 12.98 18.40
C GLU A 208 4.71 11.67 17.73
N PRO A 209 4.24 10.67 18.49
CA PRO A 209 3.85 9.37 17.95
C PRO A 209 2.49 9.37 17.23
N ASP A 210 1.65 10.37 17.46
CA ASP A 210 0.42 10.60 16.69
C ASP A 210 0.80 11.34 15.40
N LEU A 211 1.20 10.59 14.39
CA LEU A 211 1.89 11.11 13.21
C LEU A 211 1.04 12.11 12.41
N TYR A 212 -0.28 11.96 12.40
CA TYR A 212 -1.21 12.91 11.75
C TYR A 212 -1.09 14.34 12.27
N LYS A 213 -0.67 14.54 13.52
CA LYS A 213 -0.51 15.87 14.12
C LYS A 213 0.62 16.68 13.48
N ARG A 214 1.57 16.01 12.80
CA ARG A 214 2.65 16.68 12.07
C ARG A 214 2.14 17.59 10.95
N ALA A 215 0.95 17.31 10.41
CA ALA A 215 0.28 18.17 9.42
C ALA A 215 0.10 19.60 9.92
N GLY A 216 -0.12 19.80 11.22
CA GLY A 216 -0.31 21.09 11.84
C GLY A 216 0.87 22.04 11.67
N ALA A 217 2.11 21.53 11.56
CA ALA A 217 3.31 22.34 11.31
C ALA A 217 3.24 23.05 9.94
N TYR A 218 2.47 22.53 9.00
CA TYR A 218 2.30 23.03 7.63
C TYR A 218 0.90 23.64 7.40
N ARG A 219 0.10 23.81 8.46
CA ARG A 219 -1.30 24.27 8.37
C ARG A 219 -2.17 23.36 7.48
N MET A 220 -1.79 22.11 7.37
CA MET A 220 -2.54 21.08 6.66
C MET A 220 -3.53 20.40 7.60
N ARG A 221 -4.62 19.87 7.06
CA ARG A 221 -5.49 18.96 7.77
C ARG A 221 -4.78 17.64 8.01
N GLY A 222 -4.77 17.17 9.26
CA GLY A 222 -4.27 15.87 9.67
C GLY A 222 -5.38 15.05 10.29
N GLU A 223 -5.58 13.82 9.84
CA GLU A 223 -6.60 12.90 10.35
C GLU A 223 -5.97 11.55 10.68
N ARG A 224 -6.58 10.86 11.65
CA ARG A 224 -6.21 9.50 12.03
C ARG A 224 -7.42 8.59 11.92
N VAL A 225 -7.22 7.41 11.32
CA VAL A 225 -8.27 6.42 11.12
C VAL A 225 -7.80 5.04 11.58
N ASP A 226 -8.75 4.21 11.99
CA ASP A 226 -8.53 2.78 12.14
C ASP A 226 -8.34 2.16 10.75
N GLY A 227 -7.10 1.79 10.42
CA GLY A 227 -6.73 1.20 9.14
C GLY A 227 -7.24 -0.23 8.95
N THR A 228 -7.89 -0.81 9.95
CA THR A 228 -8.55 -2.13 9.88
C THR A 228 -10.03 -2.04 9.51
N ASP A 229 -10.62 -0.84 9.54
CA ASP A 229 -12.01 -0.56 9.12
C ASP A 229 -12.03 0.03 7.70
N VAL A 230 -12.40 -0.80 6.72
CA VAL A 230 -12.47 -0.42 5.30
C VAL A 230 -13.41 0.76 5.03
N LEU A 231 -14.53 0.84 5.74
CA LEU A 231 -15.50 1.91 5.55
C LEU A 231 -15.02 3.22 6.18
N ALA A 232 -14.39 3.17 7.35
CA ALA A 232 -13.81 4.34 7.97
C ALA A 232 -12.68 4.92 7.11
N VAL A 233 -11.81 4.06 6.55
CA VAL A 233 -10.76 4.48 5.63
C VAL A 233 -11.35 5.11 4.37
N ARG A 234 -12.31 4.42 3.71
CA ARG A 234 -12.99 4.95 2.51
C ARG A 234 -13.58 6.34 2.75
N ASP A 235 -14.33 6.51 3.82
CA ASP A 235 -15.07 7.74 4.06
C ASP A 235 -14.12 8.92 4.31
N ILE A 236 -13.12 8.75 5.17
CA ILE A 236 -12.17 9.82 5.45
C ILE A 236 -11.26 10.11 4.24
N ALA A 237 -10.82 9.07 3.53
CA ALA A 237 -10.03 9.24 2.32
C ALA A 237 -10.83 9.99 1.24
N THR A 238 -12.11 9.65 1.04
CA THR A 238 -13.01 10.36 0.12
C THR A 238 -13.10 11.85 0.48
N GLU A 239 -13.32 12.17 1.75
CA GLU A 239 -13.41 13.55 2.20
C GLU A 239 -12.13 14.35 1.92
N LEU A 240 -10.95 13.76 2.23
CA LEU A 240 -9.66 14.42 2.04
C LEU A 240 -9.30 14.55 0.55
N ILE A 241 -9.55 13.52 -0.25
CA ILE A 241 -9.30 13.53 -1.70
C ILE A 241 -10.19 14.58 -2.38
N GLU A 242 -11.48 14.65 -2.03
CA GLU A 242 -12.38 15.63 -2.61
C GLU A 242 -12.07 17.07 -2.15
N ALA A 243 -11.57 17.27 -0.93
CA ALA A 243 -11.08 18.57 -0.48
C ALA A 243 -9.79 18.98 -1.24
N ALA A 244 -8.87 18.05 -1.45
CA ALA A 244 -7.67 18.29 -2.25
C ALA A 244 -8.02 18.65 -3.70
N ARG A 245 -8.98 17.93 -4.29
CA ARG A 245 -9.47 18.13 -5.67
C ARG A 245 -10.09 19.49 -5.89
N ARG A 246 -11.04 19.86 -5.03
CA ARG A 246 -11.87 21.06 -5.23
C ARG A 246 -11.25 22.34 -4.69
N GLU A 247 -10.42 22.23 -3.67
CA GLU A 247 -9.98 23.40 -2.90
C GLU A 247 -8.45 23.58 -2.92
N GLY A 248 -7.69 22.64 -3.55
CA GLY A 248 -6.24 22.64 -3.48
C GLY A 248 -5.76 22.55 -2.02
N LYS A 249 -6.36 21.67 -1.22
CA LYS A 249 -6.02 21.52 0.20
C LYS A 249 -5.34 20.17 0.42
N PRO A 250 -4.00 20.13 0.44
CA PRO A 250 -3.29 18.91 0.78
C PRO A 250 -3.61 18.47 2.21
N ALA A 251 -3.55 17.15 2.45
CA ALA A 251 -3.85 16.56 3.75
C ALA A 251 -2.88 15.44 4.11
N LEU A 252 -2.80 15.13 5.40
CA LEU A 252 -2.07 13.98 5.94
C LEU A 252 -3.08 13.05 6.62
N LEU A 253 -3.20 11.83 6.13
CA LEU A 253 -4.01 10.77 6.72
C LEU A 253 -3.10 9.72 7.36
N GLU A 254 -3.30 9.41 8.63
CA GLU A 254 -2.64 8.31 9.32
C GLU A 254 -3.63 7.14 9.47
N ALA A 255 -3.37 6.03 8.78
CA ALA A 255 -4.11 4.78 8.94
C ALA A 255 -3.34 3.84 9.87
N VAL A 256 -3.93 3.50 11.01
CA VAL A 256 -3.30 2.65 12.03
C VAL A 256 -3.69 1.21 11.79
N SER A 257 -2.70 0.34 11.68
CA SER A 257 -2.91 -1.09 11.44
C SER A 257 -1.84 -1.94 12.16
N HIS A 258 -1.91 -3.25 11.98
CA HIS A 258 -0.91 -4.18 12.52
C HIS A 258 -0.47 -5.16 11.44
N ARG A 259 0.83 -5.27 11.20
CA ARG A 259 1.33 -6.31 10.31
C ARG A 259 1.10 -7.70 10.89
N LEU A 260 0.52 -8.60 10.10
CA LEU A 260 0.31 -10.00 10.50
C LEU A 260 1.58 -10.86 10.37
N LYS A 261 2.56 -10.41 9.58
CA LYS A 261 3.87 -11.04 9.37
C LYS A 261 5.01 -10.11 9.77
N GLY A 262 6.26 -10.55 9.61
CA GLY A 262 7.45 -9.73 9.79
C GLY A 262 7.51 -8.54 8.82
N HIS A 263 8.56 -7.76 8.88
CA HIS A 263 8.75 -6.58 8.02
C HIS A 263 8.82 -6.98 6.53
N SER A 264 9.55 -8.04 6.23
CA SER A 264 9.58 -8.70 4.92
C SER A 264 9.38 -10.21 5.10
N VAL A 265 9.27 -10.95 4.00
CA VAL A 265 9.06 -12.41 4.05
C VAL A 265 10.20 -13.13 4.78
N VAL A 266 11.44 -12.64 4.66
CA VAL A 266 12.62 -13.24 5.33
C VAL A 266 12.77 -12.82 6.80
N ASP A 267 12.00 -11.83 7.26
CA ASP A 267 12.08 -11.35 8.63
C ASP A 267 11.36 -12.31 9.60
N PRO A 268 12.08 -12.97 10.51
CA PRO A 268 11.48 -13.89 11.48
C PRO A 268 10.73 -13.18 12.61
N ALA A 269 10.73 -11.84 12.62
CA ALA A 269 10.04 -10.97 13.58
C ALA A 269 10.33 -11.29 15.05
N LYS A 270 11.56 -11.72 15.38
CA LYS A 270 11.97 -12.09 16.76
C LYS A 270 11.88 -10.93 17.76
N TYR A 271 11.79 -9.71 17.28
CA TYR A 271 11.61 -8.49 18.08
C TYR A 271 10.17 -8.28 18.57
N ARG A 272 9.20 -9.06 18.04
CA ARG A 272 7.79 -8.97 18.46
C ARG A 272 7.51 -9.89 19.63
N SER A 273 6.82 -9.37 20.65
CA SER A 273 6.33 -10.21 21.75
C SER A 273 5.17 -11.08 21.30
N ALA A 274 4.91 -12.18 22.04
CA ALA A 274 3.75 -13.04 21.79
C ALA A 274 2.42 -12.26 21.90
N GLU A 275 2.36 -11.30 22.83
CA GLU A 275 1.21 -10.42 23.01
C GLU A 275 0.99 -9.53 21.78
N ALA A 276 2.03 -8.89 21.24
CA ALA A 276 1.94 -8.09 20.04
C ALA A 276 1.48 -8.91 18.82
N VAL A 277 1.87 -10.17 18.73
CA VAL A 277 1.41 -11.09 17.67
C VAL A 277 -0.07 -11.46 17.87
N SER A 278 -0.51 -11.70 19.12
CA SER A 278 -1.92 -11.98 19.43
C SER A 278 -2.80 -10.78 19.08
N THR A 279 -2.43 -9.58 19.53
CA THR A 279 -3.15 -8.33 19.22
C THR A 279 -3.29 -8.11 17.71
N ALA A 280 -2.22 -8.34 16.93
CA ALA A 280 -2.29 -8.22 15.48
C ALA A 280 -3.28 -9.22 14.86
N ARG A 281 -3.38 -10.44 15.38
CA ARG A 281 -4.35 -11.44 14.90
C ARG A 281 -5.79 -11.11 15.29
N GLU A 282 -6.00 -10.54 16.47
CA GLU A 282 -7.32 -10.12 16.95
C GLU A 282 -7.88 -8.96 16.11
N SER A 283 -6.99 -8.10 15.60
CA SER A 283 -7.31 -6.97 14.72
C SER A 283 -7.18 -7.30 13.22
N ASP A 284 -7.28 -8.58 12.83
CA ASP A 284 -7.25 -8.99 11.42
C ASP A 284 -8.44 -8.38 10.66
N PRO A 285 -8.18 -7.47 9.70
CA PRO A 285 -9.24 -6.71 9.04
C PRO A 285 -10.18 -7.58 8.18
N VAL A 286 -9.67 -8.64 7.55
CA VAL A 286 -10.49 -9.54 6.72
C VAL A 286 -11.43 -10.35 7.60
N ALA A 287 -10.89 -10.95 8.67
CA ALA A 287 -11.69 -11.72 9.61
C ALA A 287 -12.69 -10.85 10.38
N GLN A 288 -12.33 -9.61 10.68
CA GLN A 288 -13.23 -8.65 11.32
C GLN A 288 -14.41 -8.31 10.41
N LEU A 289 -14.16 -7.88 9.18
CA LEU A 289 -15.22 -7.53 8.23
C LEU A 289 -16.14 -8.74 7.96
N GLN A 290 -15.58 -9.93 7.80
CA GLN A 290 -16.38 -11.16 7.62
C GLN A 290 -17.36 -11.37 8.79
N ARG A 291 -16.87 -11.32 10.02
CA ARG A 291 -17.72 -11.50 11.22
C ARG A 291 -18.82 -10.45 11.29
N GLU A 292 -18.49 -9.20 11.02
CA GLU A 292 -19.44 -8.08 11.06
C GLU A 292 -20.52 -8.20 9.96
N LEU A 293 -20.16 -8.61 8.75
CA LEU A 293 -21.11 -8.82 7.65
C LEU A 293 -22.03 -10.02 7.89
N ILE A 294 -21.51 -11.11 8.47
CA ILE A 294 -22.34 -12.25 8.87
C ILE A 294 -23.32 -11.84 9.98
N ALA A 295 -22.83 -11.13 11.01
CA ALA A 295 -23.66 -10.66 12.11
C ALA A 295 -24.78 -9.69 11.65
N ALA A 296 -24.53 -8.94 10.59
CA ALA A 296 -25.47 -8.00 9.98
C ALA A 296 -26.40 -8.67 8.93
N GLY A 297 -26.21 -9.95 8.59
CA GLY A 297 -26.98 -10.68 7.62
C GLY A 297 -26.67 -10.34 6.16
N PHE A 298 -25.53 -9.74 5.88
CA PHE A 298 -25.05 -9.43 4.52
C PHE A 298 -24.22 -10.58 3.90
N LEU A 299 -23.69 -11.48 4.73
CA LEU A 299 -23.02 -12.71 4.35
C LEU A 299 -23.59 -13.89 5.16
N ASP A 300 -23.51 -15.08 4.57
CA ASP A 300 -23.67 -16.37 5.22
C ASP A 300 -22.48 -17.29 4.87
N GLU A 301 -22.42 -18.47 5.47
CA GLU A 301 -21.32 -19.41 5.25
C GLU A 301 -21.19 -19.86 3.79
N ASP A 302 -22.32 -20.04 3.09
CA ASP A 302 -22.34 -20.47 1.69
C ASP A 302 -21.78 -19.35 0.76
N THR A 303 -22.17 -18.10 1.00
CA THR A 303 -21.65 -16.95 0.27
C THR A 303 -20.16 -16.74 0.53
N VAL A 304 -19.70 -16.88 1.79
CA VAL A 304 -18.28 -16.82 2.13
C VAL A 304 -17.50 -17.90 1.40
N ALA A 305 -18.01 -19.14 1.39
CA ALA A 305 -17.35 -20.26 0.70
C ALA A 305 -17.28 -20.03 -0.83
N ALA A 306 -18.33 -19.45 -1.42
CA ALA A 306 -18.34 -19.10 -2.85
C ALA A 306 -17.30 -18.01 -3.18
N ILE A 307 -17.24 -16.94 -2.38
CA ILE A 307 -16.23 -15.86 -2.56
C ILE A 307 -14.81 -16.42 -2.38
N GLU A 308 -14.58 -17.28 -1.38
CA GLU A 308 -13.28 -17.91 -1.15
C GLU A 308 -12.84 -18.77 -2.35
N ALA A 309 -13.79 -19.49 -2.98
CA ALA A 309 -13.53 -20.31 -4.17
C ALA A 309 -13.18 -19.43 -5.38
N GLU A 310 -13.94 -18.36 -5.63
CA GLU A 310 -13.69 -17.37 -6.69
C GLU A 310 -12.30 -16.73 -6.52
N VAL A 311 -12.01 -16.26 -5.33
CA VAL A 311 -10.70 -15.62 -5.00
C VAL A 311 -9.55 -16.59 -5.21
N ARG A 312 -9.69 -17.84 -4.79
CA ARG A 312 -8.67 -18.86 -4.98
C ARG A 312 -8.42 -19.13 -6.47
N GLU A 313 -9.47 -19.27 -7.26
CA GLU A 313 -9.35 -19.44 -8.70
C GLU A 313 -8.60 -18.27 -9.35
N GLY A 314 -8.96 -17.03 -8.99
CA GLY A 314 -8.30 -15.83 -9.51
C GLY A 314 -6.80 -15.75 -9.14
N VAL A 315 -6.45 -16.12 -7.91
CA VAL A 315 -5.06 -16.15 -7.46
C VAL A 315 -4.28 -17.28 -8.14
N ASP A 316 -4.87 -18.47 -8.28
CA ASP A 316 -4.24 -19.59 -8.99
C ASP A 316 -4.04 -19.26 -10.48
N ALA A 317 -4.98 -18.57 -11.11
CA ALA A 317 -4.83 -18.06 -12.48
C ALA A 317 -3.68 -17.05 -12.61
N ALA A 318 -3.52 -16.15 -11.63
CA ALA A 318 -2.39 -15.21 -11.60
C ALA A 318 -1.03 -15.92 -11.51
N VAL A 319 -0.94 -16.97 -10.70
CA VAL A 319 0.27 -17.79 -10.60
C VAL A 319 0.54 -18.55 -11.92
N ALA A 320 -0.48 -19.15 -12.50
CA ALA A 320 -0.36 -19.88 -13.77
C ALA A 320 0.11 -18.95 -14.91
N PHE A 321 -0.43 -17.71 -14.96
CA PHE A 321 0.02 -16.69 -15.90
C PHE A 321 1.51 -16.36 -15.71
N ALA A 322 1.94 -16.13 -14.47
CA ALA A 322 3.33 -15.82 -14.16
C ALA A 322 4.29 -17.00 -14.49
N ASP A 323 3.89 -18.25 -14.18
CA ASP A 323 4.67 -19.44 -14.47
C ASP A 323 4.83 -19.67 -15.98
N ALA A 324 3.79 -19.37 -16.78
CA ALA A 324 3.82 -19.49 -18.24
C ALA A 324 4.54 -18.34 -18.95
N SER A 325 4.79 -17.24 -18.25
CA SER A 325 5.40 -16.04 -18.83
C SER A 325 6.90 -16.18 -19.04
N PRO A 326 7.46 -15.64 -20.15
CA PRO A 326 8.90 -15.73 -20.44
C PRO A 326 9.71 -14.82 -19.50
N HIS A 327 11.00 -15.13 -19.35
CA HIS A 327 11.98 -14.24 -18.75
C HIS A 327 12.30 -13.06 -19.68
N PRO A 328 12.72 -11.90 -19.13
CA PRO A 328 13.26 -10.82 -19.93
C PRO A 328 14.49 -11.30 -20.74
N GLU A 329 14.62 -10.79 -21.97
CA GLU A 329 15.82 -11.06 -22.77
C GLU A 329 17.05 -10.42 -22.10
N PRO A 330 18.16 -11.15 -21.91
CA PRO A 330 19.36 -10.63 -21.25
C PRO A 330 19.91 -9.34 -21.88
N THR A 331 19.78 -9.19 -23.20
CA THR A 331 20.21 -7.99 -23.94
C THR A 331 19.42 -6.75 -23.57
N SER A 332 18.20 -6.89 -23.01
CA SER A 332 17.36 -5.77 -22.56
C SER A 332 17.87 -5.10 -21.26
N LEU A 333 18.93 -5.64 -20.64
CA LEU A 333 19.57 -5.07 -19.45
C LEU A 333 19.95 -3.59 -19.62
N PHE A 334 20.31 -3.19 -20.83
CA PHE A 334 20.77 -1.84 -21.15
C PHE A 334 19.67 -0.90 -21.66
N ASP A 335 18.46 -1.42 -21.94
CA ASP A 335 17.43 -0.64 -22.64
C ASP A 335 16.74 0.42 -21.76
N TYR A 336 16.78 0.26 -20.42
CA TYR A 336 16.04 1.09 -19.48
C TYR A 336 16.92 1.90 -18.54
N THR A 337 18.24 1.95 -18.78
CA THR A 337 19.17 2.71 -17.95
C THR A 337 19.03 4.23 -18.18
N TYR A 338 18.87 4.62 -19.44
CA TYR A 338 18.70 6.01 -19.88
C TYR A 338 17.54 6.16 -20.87
N ALA A 339 16.92 7.34 -20.92
CA ALA A 339 15.84 7.65 -21.85
C ALA A 339 16.31 7.60 -23.32
N THR A 340 17.59 7.92 -23.56
CA THR A 340 18.23 7.84 -24.88
C THR A 340 19.52 7.02 -24.75
N PRO A 341 19.86 6.19 -25.77
CA PRO A 341 21.13 5.46 -25.77
C PRO A 341 22.33 6.40 -25.59
N VAL A 342 23.27 6.00 -24.74
CA VAL A 342 24.54 6.73 -24.57
C VAL A 342 25.50 6.35 -25.68
N ALA A 343 26.06 7.33 -26.38
CA ALA A 343 27.02 7.08 -27.46
C ALA A 343 28.28 6.41 -26.87
N GLY A 344 28.68 5.28 -27.47
CA GLY A 344 29.86 4.51 -27.05
C GLY A 344 29.61 3.55 -25.88
N GLU A 345 28.39 3.41 -25.37
CA GLU A 345 28.03 2.42 -24.38
C GLU A 345 28.22 1.00 -24.93
N SER A 346 28.99 0.16 -24.22
CA SER A 346 29.12 -1.23 -24.57
C SER A 346 27.88 -2.01 -24.10
N ARG A 347 27.05 -2.46 -25.04
CA ARG A 347 25.90 -3.33 -24.77
C ARG A 347 26.29 -4.83 -24.76
N ARG A 348 27.53 -5.13 -24.40
CA ARG A 348 28.00 -6.49 -24.26
C ARG A 348 27.73 -6.98 -22.85
N LEU A 349 27.05 -8.11 -22.75
CA LEU A 349 26.97 -8.83 -21.49
C LEU A 349 28.40 -9.34 -21.13
N PRO A 350 28.77 -9.37 -19.85
CA PRO A 350 29.98 -9.99 -19.41
C PRO A 350 30.07 -11.44 -19.95
N ALA A 351 31.24 -11.84 -20.43
CA ALA A 351 31.44 -13.20 -20.94
C ALA A 351 31.30 -14.25 -19.84
N ASP A 352 31.66 -13.89 -18.61
CA ASP A 352 31.43 -14.67 -17.41
C ASP A 352 30.55 -13.84 -16.46
N PRO A 353 29.41 -14.35 -15.96
CA PRO A 353 28.69 -13.71 -14.89
C PRO A 353 29.62 -13.68 -13.65
N LEU A 354 29.90 -12.47 -13.17
CA LEU A 354 30.68 -12.23 -11.94
C LEU A 354 29.91 -12.60 -10.67
N PHE A 355 28.72 -13.24 -10.79
CA PHE A 355 27.82 -13.52 -9.69
C PHE A 355 27.29 -14.95 -9.75
#